data_c9502c1b800ddf3cde55b270594c667b
#
_entry.id   c9502c1b800ddf3cde55b270594c667b
#
_cell.length_a   1.000
_cell.length_b   1.000
_cell.length_c   1.000
_cell.angle_alpha   90.00
_cell.angle_beta   90.00
_cell.angle_gamma   90.00
#
_symmetry.space_group_name_H-M   'P 1'
#
loop_
_entity.id
_entity.type
_entity.pdbx_description
1 polymer ?
#
loop_
_entity_poly.entity_id
_entity_poly.type
_entity_poly.pdbx_seq_one_letter_code
_entity_poly.pdbx_strand_id
1 'polypeptide(L)'
;MRGLAPRARALAAVLAATLLLAGVAPAFAQADPDRLRSAKALFFDRKYAEARQAWQVIASGARGPESEAAPYWIARCSENLGDFERALVEYGSYLDGRPGDRALAEEARTSRVGLAARTYKAGARQHLPILKDALADPSKTVRYFAALQLSGLGADVGRSAVPVLKHILDEEKDEDLIERAKLALLRLEPAALAQVRGSGPEASPARPASRAAGWIRVRIYEKGGSKAKVSVNMPVALAELVFKSLPDEARTELRKKGYDADNFWDRLKKLGPTEIISIEGDEGERVQIWIE
;
A
#
# COMPACT_ATOMS: atom_id res chain seq x y z
N MET A 1 -26.23 77.29 -26.44
CA MET A 1 -25.91 76.32 -25.37
C MET A 1 -26.78 75.04 -25.60
N ARG A 2 -26.22 74.06 -26.27
CA ARG A 2 -26.95 72.86 -26.66
C ARG A 2 -26.61 71.73 -25.70
N GLY A 3 -27.64 71.27 -24.97
CA GLY A 3 -27.54 70.23 -24.00
C GLY A 3 -27.18 68.82 -24.63
N LEU A 4 -26.21 68.16 -24.08
CA LEU A 4 -25.85 66.81 -24.49
C LEU A 4 -27.00 65.85 -24.19
N ALA A 5 -27.32 65.01 -25.17
CA ALA A 5 -28.44 64.11 -25.22
C ALA A 5 -28.37 63.02 -24.11
N PRO A 6 -29.52 62.55 -23.60
CA PRO A 6 -29.63 61.61 -22.49
C PRO A 6 -29.07 60.18 -22.77
N ARG A 7 -28.70 59.93 -24.04
CA ARG A 7 -28.16 58.60 -24.46
C ARG A 7 -26.72 58.32 -23.98
N ALA A 8 -25.91 59.35 -23.71
CA ALA A 8 -24.54 59.16 -23.24
C ALA A 8 -24.43 58.74 -21.75
N ARG A 9 -25.46 59.06 -20.94
CA ARG A 9 -25.50 58.66 -19.51
C ARG A 9 -25.95 57.24 -19.30
N ALA A 10 -26.74 56.67 -20.19
CA ALA A 10 -27.18 55.28 -20.11
C ALA A 10 -26.06 54.29 -20.47
N LEU A 11 -25.17 54.62 -21.42
CA LEU A 11 -24.03 53.79 -21.81
C LEU A 11 -22.92 53.75 -20.73
N ALA A 12 -22.72 54.84 -19.99
CA ALA A 12 -21.73 54.87 -18.90
C ALA A 12 -22.17 54.03 -17.68
N ALA A 13 -23.48 53.94 -17.41
CA ALA A 13 -24.02 53.14 -16.31
C ALA A 13 -23.98 51.64 -16.60
N VAL A 14 -24.13 51.23 -17.86
CA VAL A 14 -24.05 49.79 -18.26
C VAL A 14 -22.61 49.30 -18.27
N LEU A 15 -21.62 50.13 -18.62
CA LEU A 15 -20.19 49.78 -18.57
C LEU A 15 -19.66 49.68 -17.14
N ALA A 16 -20.19 50.45 -16.19
CA ALA A 16 -19.81 50.36 -14.77
C ALA A 16 -20.38 49.12 -14.07
N ALA A 17 -21.55 48.63 -14.50
CA ALA A 17 -22.18 47.43 -13.93
C ALA A 17 -21.50 46.13 -14.42
N THR A 18 -20.91 46.11 -15.59
CA THR A 18 -20.20 44.93 -16.13
C THR A 18 -18.79 44.79 -15.59
N LEU A 19 -18.16 45.80 -15.05
CA LEU A 19 -16.82 45.69 -14.42
C LEU A 19 -16.85 45.18 -12.96
N LEU A 20 -18.00 45.16 -12.31
CA LEU A 20 -18.14 44.68 -10.92
C LEU A 20 -18.43 43.17 -10.81
N LEU A 21 -18.66 42.47 -11.93
CA LEU A 21 -18.88 41.01 -11.97
C LEU A 21 -17.63 40.21 -12.33
N ALA A 22 -16.48 40.85 -12.60
CA ALA A 22 -15.25 40.18 -13.03
C ALA A 22 -14.25 39.88 -11.89
N GLY A 23 -14.68 39.84 -10.66
CA GLY A 23 -13.76 39.77 -9.50
C GLY A 23 -13.98 38.66 -8.47
N VAL A 24 -14.83 37.66 -8.74
CA VAL A 24 -14.90 36.48 -7.88
C VAL A 24 -14.41 35.29 -8.71
N ALA A 25 -13.09 35.24 -8.93
CA ALA A 25 -12.46 33.94 -9.19
C ALA A 25 -12.83 33.06 -8.00
N PRO A 26 -13.43 31.87 -8.20
CA PRO A 26 -13.58 30.93 -7.11
C PRO A 26 -12.17 30.68 -6.58
N ALA A 27 -11.86 31.20 -5.40
CA ALA A 27 -10.73 30.72 -4.65
C ALA A 27 -10.99 29.22 -4.52
N PHE A 28 -10.27 28.41 -5.29
CA PHE A 28 -10.22 26.97 -5.05
C PHE A 28 -9.68 26.88 -3.64
N ALA A 29 -10.58 26.68 -2.68
CA ALA A 29 -10.24 26.49 -1.30
C ALA A 29 -9.43 25.16 -1.29
N GLN A 30 -8.11 25.30 -1.25
CA GLN A 30 -7.24 24.17 -0.99
C GLN A 30 -7.71 23.53 0.30
N ALA A 31 -7.66 22.21 0.38
CA ALA A 31 -7.98 21.52 1.61
C ALA A 31 -7.15 22.17 2.73
N ASP A 32 -7.83 22.54 3.82
CA ASP A 32 -7.19 23.18 4.97
C ASP A 32 -6.04 22.26 5.46
N PRO A 33 -4.77 22.70 5.38
CA PRO A 33 -3.62 21.87 5.72
C PRO A 33 -3.71 21.29 7.16
N ASP A 34 -4.39 22.01 8.06
CA ASP A 34 -4.55 21.56 9.44
C ASP A 34 -5.59 20.45 9.55
N ARG A 35 -6.64 20.48 8.74
CA ARG A 35 -7.61 19.36 8.66
C ARG A 35 -6.97 18.11 8.10
N LEU A 36 -6.16 18.23 7.05
CA LEU A 36 -5.44 17.09 6.48
C LEU A 36 -4.47 16.48 7.49
N ARG A 37 -3.70 17.33 8.19
CA ARG A 37 -2.78 16.89 9.24
C ARG A 37 -3.51 16.18 10.37
N SER A 38 -4.63 16.73 10.81
CA SER A 38 -5.48 16.15 11.85
C SER A 38 -6.05 14.80 11.44
N ALA A 39 -6.60 14.67 10.22
CA ALA A 39 -7.15 13.40 9.73
C ALA A 39 -6.07 12.30 9.65
N LYS A 40 -4.87 12.65 9.18
CA LYS A 40 -3.72 11.73 9.18
C LYS A 40 -3.30 11.33 10.58
N ALA A 41 -3.16 12.30 11.50
CA ALA A 41 -2.79 12.03 12.90
C ALA A 41 -3.78 11.05 13.55
N LEU A 42 -5.08 11.29 13.43
CA LEU A 42 -6.12 10.40 13.94
C LEU A 42 -5.98 8.97 13.37
N PHE A 43 -5.65 8.83 12.09
CA PHE A 43 -5.44 7.52 11.48
C PHE A 43 -4.21 6.81 12.07
N PHE A 44 -3.08 7.51 12.20
CA PHE A 44 -1.85 6.95 12.78
C PHE A 44 -1.99 6.63 14.27
N ASP A 45 -2.78 7.42 14.99
CA ASP A 45 -3.15 7.16 16.39
C ASP A 45 -4.17 6.01 16.54
N ARG A 46 -4.53 5.33 15.44
CA ARG A 46 -5.52 4.25 15.40
C ARG A 46 -6.93 4.66 15.81
N LYS A 47 -7.24 5.94 15.84
CA LYS A 47 -8.58 6.50 16.07
C LYS A 47 -9.39 6.46 14.78
N TYR A 48 -9.58 5.26 14.24
CA TYR A 48 -10.12 5.06 12.89
C TYR A 48 -11.53 5.60 12.69
N ALA A 49 -12.38 5.57 13.69
CA ALA A 49 -13.73 6.14 13.61
C ALA A 49 -13.70 7.66 13.46
N GLU A 50 -12.89 8.35 14.26
CA GLU A 50 -12.69 9.79 14.18
C GLU A 50 -11.98 10.19 12.89
N ALA A 51 -10.92 9.44 12.52
CA ALA A 51 -10.20 9.63 11.26
C ALA A 51 -11.15 9.53 10.06
N ARG A 52 -12.05 8.53 10.07
CA ARG A 52 -13.05 8.35 9.02
C ARG A 52 -13.96 9.56 8.85
N GLN A 53 -14.44 10.13 9.96
CA GLN A 53 -15.27 11.35 9.94
C GLN A 53 -14.47 12.55 9.40
N ALA A 54 -13.21 12.72 9.85
CA ALA A 54 -12.35 13.79 9.36
C ALA A 54 -12.09 13.66 7.84
N TRP A 55 -11.86 12.45 7.33
CA TRP A 55 -11.69 12.20 5.89
C TRP A 55 -12.98 12.42 5.10
N GLN A 56 -14.17 12.15 5.67
CA GLN A 56 -15.45 12.47 5.04
C GLN A 56 -15.64 13.99 4.85
N VAL A 57 -15.21 14.79 5.83
CA VAL A 57 -15.21 16.27 5.70
C VAL A 57 -14.28 16.71 4.58
N ILE A 58 -13.09 16.11 4.46
CA ILE A 58 -12.15 16.43 3.37
C ILE A 58 -12.74 16.01 2.01
N ALA A 59 -13.36 14.84 1.91
CA ALA A 59 -13.99 14.35 0.68
C ALA A 59 -15.13 15.27 0.18
N SER A 60 -15.87 15.91 1.10
CA SER A 60 -16.96 16.84 0.78
C SER A 60 -16.49 18.27 0.52
N GLY A 61 -15.21 18.55 0.70
CA GLY A 61 -14.60 19.86 0.50
C GLY A 61 -14.35 20.23 -0.95
N ALA A 62 -13.53 21.27 -1.15
CA ALA A 62 -13.13 21.70 -2.48
C ALA A 62 -12.35 20.61 -3.23
N ARG A 63 -12.53 20.56 -4.55
CA ARG A 63 -11.82 19.59 -5.39
C ARG A 63 -10.30 19.84 -5.34
N GLY A 64 -9.55 18.78 -5.10
CA GLY A 64 -8.10 18.78 -5.04
C GLY A 64 -7.56 17.38 -4.76
N PRO A 65 -6.23 17.20 -4.80
CA PRO A 65 -5.60 15.89 -4.60
C PRO A 65 -6.02 15.21 -3.27
N GLU A 66 -6.20 16.00 -2.22
CA GLU A 66 -6.59 15.50 -0.90
C GLU A 66 -8.04 14.99 -0.87
N SER A 67 -8.97 15.72 -1.53
CA SER A 67 -10.37 15.30 -1.63
C SER A 67 -10.54 14.10 -2.57
N GLU A 68 -9.68 13.99 -3.60
CA GLU A 68 -9.64 12.82 -4.47
C GLU A 68 -9.08 11.58 -3.75
N ALA A 69 -8.09 11.74 -2.85
CA ALA A 69 -7.53 10.67 -2.05
C ALA A 69 -8.39 10.29 -0.83
N ALA A 70 -9.26 11.19 -0.36
CA ALA A 70 -10.05 10.98 0.86
C ALA A 70 -10.92 9.71 0.83
N PRO A 71 -11.59 9.32 -0.29
CA PRO A 71 -12.35 8.07 -0.35
C PRO A 71 -11.49 6.83 -0.09
N TYR A 72 -10.23 6.81 -0.54
CA TYR A 72 -9.28 5.75 -0.21
C TYR A 72 -9.04 5.67 1.31
N TRP A 73 -8.78 6.80 1.97
CA TRP A 73 -8.55 6.83 3.41
C TRP A 73 -9.81 6.46 4.23
N ILE A 74 -11.00 6.81 3.74
CA ILE A 74 -12.27 6.37 4.32
C ILE A 74 -12.36 4.84 4.29
N ALA A 75 -12.07 4.22 3.14
CA ALA A 75 -12.04 2.77 2.99
C ALA A 75 -11.00 2.12 3.93
N ARG A 76 -9.81 2.71 4.05
CA ARG A 76 -8.76 2.25 4.99
C ARG A 76 -9.23 2.31 6.44
N CYS A 77 -9.97 3.34 6.82
CA CYS A 77 -10.55 3.42 8.16
C CYS A 77 -11.57 2.29 8.38
N SER A 78 -12.47 2.04 7.43
CA SER A 78 -13.46 0.96 7.52
C SER A 78 -12.78 -0.42 7.61
N GLU A 79 -11.72 -0.65 6.84
CA GLU A 79 -10.90 -1.86 6.92
C GLU A 79 -10.30 -2.05 8.32
N ASN A 80 -9.70 -1.00 8.89
CA ASN A 80 -9.08 -1.06 10.22
C ASN A 80 -10.10 -1.17 11.36
N LEU A 81 -11.33 -0.72 11.16
CA LEU A 81 -12.45 -0.93 12.06
C LEU A 81 -13.02 -2.37 11.99
N GLY A 82 -12.56 -3.17 11.02
CA GLY A 82 -13.06 -4.52 10.80
C GLY A 82 -14.37 -4.59 10.01
N ASP A 83 -14.87 -3.48 9.48
CA ASP A 83 -16.05 -3.42 8.61
C ASP A 83 -15.65 -3.74 7.16
N PHE A 84 -15.30 -5.01 6.92
CA PHE A 84 -14.70 -5.45 5.65
C PHE A 84 -15.65 -5.36 4.47
N GLU A 85 -16.95 -5.59 4.68
CA GLU A 85 -17.95 -5.47 3.62
C GLU A 85 -18.05 -4.01 3.15
N ARG A 86 -18.10 -3.08 4.08
CA ARG A 86 -18.09 -1.65 3.77
C ARG A 86 -16.79 -1.24 3.09
N ALA A 87 -15.64 -1.67 3.60
CA ALA A 87 -14.35 -1.36 3.01
C ALA A 87 -14.24 -1.85 1.56
N LEU A 88 -14.74 -3.06 1.25
CA LEU A 88 -14.80 -3.59 -0.11
C LEU A 88 -15.59 -2.70 -1.07
N VAL A 89 -16.75 -2.18 -0.62
CA VAL A 89 -17.58 -1.26 -1.40
C VAL A 89 -16.89 0.09 -1.58
N GLU A 90 -16.33 0.64 -0.51
CA GLU A 90 -15.68 1.96 -0.51
C GLU A 90 -14.42 1.96 -1.38
N TYR A 91 -13.58 0.92 -1.32
CA TYR A 91 -12.45 0.76 -2.25
C TYR A 91 -12.93 0.61 -3.70
N GLY A 92 -14.01 -0.14 -3.93
CA GLY A 92 -14.62 -0.25 -5.26
C GLY A 92 -15.03 1.12 -5.80
N SER A 93 -15.79 1.88 -5.03
CA SER A 93 -16.24 3.23 -5.41
C SER A 93 -15.10 4.20 -5.66
N TYR A 94 -14.01 4.11 -4.87
CA TYR A 94 -12.80 4.90 -5.11
C TYR A 94 -12.17 4.57 -6.48
N LEU A 95 -12.05 3.28 -6.79
CA LEU A 95 -11.46 2.82 -8.05
C LEU A 95 -12.33 3.14 -9.28
N ASP A 96 -13.67 3.06 -9.13
CA ASP A 96 -14.63 3.41 -10.18
C ASP A 96 -14.55 4.90 -10.55
N GLY A 97 -14.15 5.76 -9.59
CA GLY A 97 -13.87 7.17 -9.80
C GLY A 97 -12.61 7.45 -10.64
N ARG A 98 -11.86 6.43 -11.03
CA ARG A 98 -10.61 6.53 -11.80
C ARG A 98 -9.61 7.52 -11.20
N PRO A 99 -9.15 7.27 -9.97
CA PRO A 99 -8.26 8.19 -9.27
C PRO A 99 -6.96 8.44 -10.04
N GLY A 100 -6.49 9.70 -9.98
CA GLY A 100 -5.24 10.11 -10.63
C GLY A 100 -4.00 9.53 -9.96
N ASP A 101 -4.04 9.30 -8.65
CA ASP A 101 -2.94 8.68 -7.89
C ASP A 101 -2.89 7.17 -8.15
N ARG A 102 -1.94 6.76 -9.01
CA ARG A 102 -1.76 5.37 -9.40
C ARG A 102 -1.28 4.48 -8.25
N ALA A 103 -0.50 5.03 -7.31
CA ALA A 103 0.02 4.28 -6.17
C ALA A 103 -1.11 3.94 -5.20
N LEU A 104 -1.92 4.93 -4.82
CA LEU A 104 -3.11 4.69 -3.99
C LEU A 104 -4.13 3.77 -4.68
N ALA A 105 -4.30 3.90 -6.01
CA ALA A 105 -5.17 3.01 -6.77
C ALA A 105 -4.67 1.55 -6.75
N GLU A 106 -3.36 1.33 -6.87
CA GLU A 106 -2.77 -0.01 -6.77
C GLU A 106 -2.94 -0.59 -5.36
N GLU A 107 -2.70 0.22 -4.33
CA GLU A 107 -2.90 -0.18 -2.94
C GLU A 107 -4.37 -0.50 -2.66
N ALA A 108 -5.31 0.31 -3.16
CA ALA A 108 -6.75 0.04 -3.04
C ALA A 108 -7.15 -1.30 -3.69
N ARG A 109 -6.62 -1.61 -4.89
CA ARG A 109 -6.86 -2.90 -5.56
C ARG A 109 -6.29 -4.05 -4.74
N THR A 110 -5.08 -3.90 -4.21
CA THR A 110 -4.42 -4.92 -3.37
C THR A 110 -5.21 -5.15 -2.08
N SER A 111 -5.62 -4.09 -1.38
CA SER A 111 -6.46 -4.19 -0.18
C SER A 111 -7.78 -4.88 -0.48
N ARG A 112 -8.44 -4.49 -1.59
CA ARG A 112 -9.70 -5.10 -2.02
C ARG A 112 -9.57 -6.61 -2.29
N VAL A 113 -8.47 -7.03 -2.91
CA VAL A 113 -8.15 -8.46 -3.11
C VAL A 113 -7.96 -9.18 -1.77
N GLY A 114 -7.18 -8.60 -0.85
CA GLY A 114 -6.96 -9.17 0.47
C GLY A 114 -8.24 -9.34 1.28
N LEU A 115 -9.09 -8.30 1.27
CA LEU A 115 -10.40 -8.31 1.94
C LEU A 115 -11.35 -9.34 1.31
N ALA A 116 -11.40 -9.42 -0.04
CA ALA A 116 -12.22 -10.39 -0.75
C ALA A 116 -11.81 -11.84 -0.40
N ALA A 117 -10.51 -12.11 -0.30
CA ALA A 117 -10.02 -13.42 0.12
C ALA A 117 -10.39 -13.73 1.58
N ARG A 118 -10.27 -12.74 2.46
CA ARG A 118 -10.61 -12.88 3.89
C ARG A 118 -12.10 -13.13 4.09
N THR A 119 -12.96 -12.33 3.47
CA THR A 119 -14.41 -12.47 3.56
C THR A 119 -14.91 -13.75 2.89
N TYR A 120 -14.27 -14.16 1.77
CA TYR A 120 -14.55 -15.43 1.13
C TYR A 120 -14.27 -16.61 2.07
N LYS A 121 -13.15 -16.61 2.81
CA LYS A 121 -12.83 -17.63 3.82
C LYS A 121 -13.84 -17.65 4.96
N ALA A 122 -14.42 -16.49 5.29
CA ALA A 122 -15.47 -16.36 6.29
C ALA A 122 -16.88 -16.76 5.77
N GLY A 123 -17.00 -17.17 4.49
CA GLY A 123 -18.26 -17.66 3.90
C GLY A 123 -18.88 -16.73 2.84
N ALA A 124 -18.40 -15.51 2.67
CA ALA A 124 -18.93 -14.54 1.71
C ALA A 124 -18.49 -14.88 0.26
N ARG A 125 -19.10 -15.88 -0.33
CA ARG A 125 -18.73 -16.43 -1.66
C ARG A 125 -18.95 -15.45 -2.80
N GLN A 126 -19.78 -14.43 -2.62
CA GLN A 126 -20.06 -13.35 -3.60
C GLN A 126 -18.83 -12.51 -3.96
N HIS A 127 -17.76 -12.54 -3.16
CA HIS A 127 -16.53 -11.77 -3.43
C HIS A 127 -15.51 -12.50 -4.31
N LEU A 128 -15.78 -13.75 -4.71
CA LEU A 128 -14.90 -14.50 -5.60
C LEU A 128 -14.61 -13.79 -6.95
N PRO A 129 -15.55 -13.12 -7.61
CA PRO A 129 -15.26 -12.36 -8.83
C PRO A 129 -14.14 -11.36 -8.66
N ILE A 130 -14.09 -10.60 -7.55
CA ILE A 130 -13.03 -9.62 -7.27
C ILE A 130 -11.63 -10.26 -7.36
N LEU A 131 -11.48 -11.46 -6.82
CA LEU A 131 -10.22 -12.20 -6.83
C LEU A 131 -9.86 -12.70 -8.23
N LYS A 132 -10.85 -13.17 -8.99
CA LYS A 132 -10.64 -13.68 -10.35
C LYS A 132 -10.32 -12.56 -11.33
N ASP A 133 -11.03 -11.43 -11.25
CA ASP A 133 -10.81 -10.27 -12.09
C ASP A 133 -9.41 -9.67 -11.85
N ALA A 134 -8.93 -9.71 -10.62
CA ALA A 134 -7.60 -9.24 -10.25
C ALA A 134 -6.45 -10.06 -10.85
N LEU A 135 -6.70 -11.27 -11.37
CA LEU A 135 -5.70 -12.04 -12.14
C LEU A 135 -5.32 -11.40 -13.47
N ALA A 136 -6.18 -10.52 -14.00
CA ALA A 136 -5.96 -9.77 -15.23
C ALA A 136 -5.63 -8.28 -14.97
N ASP A 137 -5.35 -7.89 -13.71
CA ASP A 137 -5.04 -6.49 -13.37
C ASP A 137 -3.80 -5.99 -14.13
N PRO A 138 -3.75 -4.72 -14.57
CA PRO A 138 -2.57 -4.16 -15.24
C PRO A 138 -1.33 -4.16 -14.34
N SER A 139 -1.47 -4.05 -13.00
CA SER A 139 -0.35 -4.17 -12.07
C SER A 139 0.02 -5.63 -11.83
N LYS A 140 1.30 -5.98 -12.04
CA LYS A 140 1.80 -7.31 -11.72
C LYS A 140 1.71 -7.62 -10.22
N THR A 141 1.88 -6.62 -9.36
CA THR A 141 1.75 -6.75 -7.90
C THR A 141 0.36 -7.26 -7.53
N VAL A 142 -0.68 -6.65 -8.10
CA VAL A 142 -2.07 -7.04 -7.86
C VAL A 142 -2.35 -8.44 -8.41
N ARG A 143 -1.91 -8.74 -9.64
CA ARG A 143 -2.09 -10.08 -10.24
C ARG A 143 -1.46 -11.19 -9.40
N TYR A 144 -0.22 -10.99 -8.99
CA TYR A 144 0.53 -11.97 -8.22
C TYR A 144 -0.06 -12.17 -6.83
N PHE A 145 -0.44 -11.05 -6.17
CA PHE A 145 -1.12 -11.12 -4.89
C PHE A 145 -2.45 -11.88 -5.00
N ALA A 146 -3.27 -11.59 -6.02
CA ALA A 146 -4.53 -12.29 -6.27
C ALA A 146 -4.32 -13.80 -6.52
N ALA A 147 -3.31 -14.17 -7.31
CA ALA A 147 -2.99 -15.56 -7.59
C ALA A 147 -2.61 -16.33 -6.31
N LEU A 148 -1.76 -15.73 -5.45
CA LEU A 148 -1.38 -16.31 -4.18
C LEU A 148 -2.57 -16.41 -3.21
N GLN A 149 -3.46 -15.40 -3.15
CA GLN A 149 -4.66 -15.46 -2.34
C GLN A 149 -5.60 -16.57 -2.81
N LEU A 150 -5.88 -16.67 -4.11
CA LEU A 150 -6.73 -17.70 -4.69
C LEU A 150 -6.20 -19.11 -4.42
N SER A 151 -4.87 -19.30 -4.50
CA SER A 151 -4.25 -20.60 -4.23
C SER A 151 -4.51 -21.12 -2.81
N GLY A 152 -4.80 -20.22 -1.87
CA GLY A 152 -5.14 -20.55 -0.48
C GLY A 152 -6.62 -20.78 -0.22
N LEU A 153 -7.49 -20.72 -1.26
CA LEU A 153 -8.95 -20.87 -1.12
C LEU A 153 -9.49 -22.26 -1.50
N GLY A 154 -8.59 -23.20 -1.78
CA GLY A 154 -8.92 -24.56 -2.22
C GLY A 154 -8.71 -24.77 -3.72
N ALA A 155 -8.56 -26.03 -4.11
CA ALA A 155 -8.15 -26.40 -5.47
C ALA A 155 -9.16 -25.95 -6.55
N ASP A 156 -10.45 -26.06 -6.30
CA ASP A 156 -11.49 -25.72 -7.28
C ASP A 156 -11.48 -24.23 -7.66
N VAL A 157 -11.26 -23.37 -6.65
CA VAL A 157 -11.20 -21.93 -6.84
C VAL A 157 -9.83 -21.49 -7.32
N GLY A 158 -8.79 -22.09 -6.74
CA GLY A 158 -7.39 -21.71 -6.97
C GLY A 158 -6.86 -22.06 -8.35
N ARG A 159 -7.45 -23.04 -9.07
CA ARG A 159 -6.99 -23.41 -10.42
C ARG A 159 -6.96 -22.24 -11.40
N SER A 160 -7.83 -21.25 -11.23
CA SER A 160 -7.82 -20.04 -12.07
C SER A 160 -6.51 -19.24 -11.93
N ALA A 161 -5.78 -19.41 -10.83
CA ALA A 161 -4.50 -18.72 -10.59
C ALA A 161 -3.29 -19.42 -11.23
N VAL A 162 -3.43 -20.68 -11.68
CA VAL A 162 -2.31 -21.47 -12.21
C VAL A 162 -1.54 -20.76 -13.33
N PRO A 163 -2.16 -20.12 -14.33
CA PRO A 163 -1.41 -19.41 -15.37
C PRO A 163 -0.53 -18.29 -14.81
N VAL A 164 -1.03 -17.50 -13.84
CA VAL A 164 -0.29 -16.41 -13.22
C VAL A 164 0.85 -16.97 -12.34
N LEU A 165 0.60 -18.07 -11.61
CA LEU A 165 1.63 -18.71 -10.80
C LEU A 165 2.77 -19.30 -11.66
N LYS A 166 2.46 -19.87 -12.83
CA LYS A 166 3.47 -20.31 -13.80
C LYS A 166 4.28 -19.13 -14.32
N HIS A 167 3.59 -18.03 -14.67
CA HIS A 167 4.26 -16.80 -15.12
C HIS A 167 5.25 -16.23 -14.08
N ILE A 168 4.94 -16.33 -12.78
CA ILE A 168 5.88 -15.96 -11.72
C ILE A 168 7.16 -16.80 -11.80
N LEU A 169 7.04 -18.11 -12.06
CA LEU A 169 8.21 -18.99 -12.14
C LEU A 169 9.10 -18.71 -13.38
N ASP A 170 8.48 -18.25 -14.45
CA ASP A 170 9.16 -18.02 -15.73
C ASP A 170 9.83 -16.63 -15.78
N GLU A 171 9.24 -15.61 -15.18
CA GLU A 171 9.63 -14.22 -15.39
C GLU A 171 10.29 -13.56 -14.16
N GLU A 172 10.02 -14.05 -12.95
CA GLU A 172 10.49 -13.37 -11.74
C GLU A 172 11.83 -13.94 -11.26
N LYS A 173 12.59 -13.05 -10.60
CA LYS A 173 13.90 -13.38 -10.02
C LYS A 173 13.91 -13.37 -8.50
N ASP A 174 12.80 -12.92 -7.90
CA ASP A 174 12.60 -12.92 -6.45
C ASP A 174 12.37 -14.37 -5.98
N GLU A 175 13.39 -14.92 -5.30
CA GLU A 175 13.36 -16.32 -4.84
C GLU A 175 12.17 -16.61 -3.91
N ASP A 176 11.81 -15.68 -3.01
CA ASP A 176 10.68 -15.85 -2.11
C ASP A 176 9.34 -15.93 -2.87
N LEU A 177 9.19 -15.07 -3.86
CA LEU A 177 7.99 -15.06 -4.70
C LEU A 177 7.89 -16.35 -5.51
N ILE A 178 9.01 -16.81 -6.09
CA ILE A 178 9.11 -18.06 -6.82
C ILE A 178 8.77 -19.25 -5.92
N GLU A 179 9.35 -19.34 -4.71
CA GLU A 179 9.06 -20.45 -3.79
C GLU A 179 7.58 -20.45 -3.34
N ARG A 180 7.00 -19.27 -3.11
CA ARG A 180 5.56 -19.17 -2.80
C ARG A 180 4.69 -19.62 -3.96
N ALA A 181 5.07 -19.29 -5.20
CA ALA A 181 4.38 -19.76 -6.41
C ALA A 181 4.51 -21.25 -6.59
N LYS A 182 5.70 -21.84 -6.36
CA LYS A 182 5.91 -23.30 -6.39
C LYS A 182 5.03 -24.03 -5.37
N LEU A 183 4.98 -23.55 -4.11
CA LEU A 183 4.13 -24.11 -3.08
C LEU A 183 2.64 -24.01 -3.42
N ALA A 184 2.23 -22.90 -4.05
CA ALA A 184 0.87 -22.73 -4.52
C ALA A 184 0.52 -23.72 -5.64
N LEU A 185 1.40 -23.89 -6.63
CA LEU A 185 1.24 -24.86 -7.71
C LEU A 185 1.25 -26.30 -7.21
N LEU A 186 2.09 -26.63 -6.24
CA LEU A 186 2.11 -27.97 -5.65
C LEU A 186 0.75 -28.36 -5.04
N ARG A 187 0.01 -27.39 -4.49
CA ARG A 187 -1.33 -27.63 -3.93
C ARG A 187 -2.41 -27.73 -5.01
N LEU A 188 -2.27 -26.96 -6.10
CA LEU A 188 -3.31 -26.81 -7.11
C LEU A 188 -3.16 -27.79 -8.27
N GLU A 189 -1.94 -27.96 -8.75
CA GLU A 189 -1.60 -28.72 -9.95
C GLU A 189 -0.14 -29.24 -9.84
N PRO A 190 0.11 -30.32 -9.07
CA PRO A 190 1.46 -30.86 -8.90
C PRO A 190 2.16 -31.21 -10.21
N ALA A 191 1.39 -31.64 -11.23
CA ALA A 191 1.92 -31.97 -12.54
C ALA A 191 2.52 -30.76 -13.28
N ALA A 192 2.06 -29.54 -12.97
CA ALA A 192 2.59 -28.33 -13.57
C ALA A 192 4.06 -28.07 -13.16
N LEU A 193 4.44 -28.45 -11.94
CA LEU A 193 5.83 -28.32 -11.46
C LEU A 193 6.78 -29.30 -12.14
N ALA A 194 6.32 -30.46 -12.58
CA ALA A 194 7.14 -31.43 -13.31
C ALA A 194 7.52 -30.89 -14.69
N GLN A 195 6.66 -30.07 -15.30
CA GLN A 195 6.91 -29.43 -16.60
C GLN A 195 7.92 -28.27 -16.51
N VAL A 196 7.90 -27.51 -15.39
CA VAL A 196 8.84 -26.40 -15.14
C VAL A 196 10.24 -26.91 -14.82
N ARG A 197 10.37 -28.10 -14.20
CA ARG A 197 11.67 -28.74 -13.92
C ARG A 197 12.45 -29.15 -15.17
N GLY A 198 11.82 -29.20 -16.34
CA GLY A 198 12.47 -29.55 -17.61
C GLY A 198 13.28 -28.40 -18.25
N SER A 199 13.21 -27.19 -17.73
CA SER A 199 13.90 -26.00 -18.25
C SER A 199 14.92 -25.37 -17.27
N GLY A 200 15.17 -25.99 -16.12
CA GLY A 200 16.20 -25.54 -15.19
C GLY A 200 17.54 -26.24 -15.42
N PRO A 201 18.69 -25.55 -15.31
CA PRO A 201 19.97 -26.22 -15.34
C PRO A 201 20.10 -27.22 -14.21
N GLU A 202 20.73 -28.38 -14.53
CA GLU A 202 21.02 -29.46 -13.61
C GLU A 202 21.49 -28.97 -12.25
N ALA A 203 20.95 -29.59 -11.20
CA ALA A 203 21.34 -29.36 -9.82
C ALA A 203 22.87 -29.47 -9.67
N SER A 204 23.55 -28.34 -9.72
CA SER A 204 24.94 -28.23 -9.26
C SER A 204 24.95 -28.34 -7.73
N PRO A 205 25.92 -29.08 -7.16
CA PRO A 205 26.01 -29.23 -5.70
C PRO A 205 26.20 -27.87 -5.06
N ALA A 206 25.46 -27.64 -3.97
CA ALA A 206 25.37 -26.43 -3.20
C ALA A 206 26.72 -25.73 -3.01
N ARG A 207 26.93 -24.63 -3.73
CA ARG A 207 27.84 -23.58 -3.29
C ARG A 207 27.06 -22.71 -2.31
N PRO A 208 27.64 -22.29 -1.19
CA PRO A 208 27.03 -21.25 -0.36
C PRO A 208 27.08 -19.95 -1.15
N ALA A 209 26.00 -19.64 -1.87
CA ALA A 209 25.82 -18.33 -2.47
C ALA A 209 25.67 -17.34 -1.32
N SER A 210 26.47 -16.28 -1.35
CA SER A 210 26.25 -15.08 -0.57
C SER A 210 24.89 -14.50 -1.00
N ARG A 211 23.82 -14.93 -0.34
CA ARG A 211 22.49 -14.37 -0.56
C ARG A 211 22.53 -12.91 -0.16
N ALA A 212 22.28 -12.02 -1.10
CA ALA A 212 21.96 -10.65 -0.75
C ALA A 212 20.73 -10.68 0.16
N ALA A 213 20.83 -10.05 1.34
CA ALA A 213 19.76 -10.03 2.31
C ALA A 213 18.51 -9.40 1.70
N GLY A 214 17.40 -10.14 1.66
CA GLY A 214 16.15 -9.72 1.03
C GLY A 214 15.10 -9.23 2.02
N TRP A 215 15.18 -9.65 3.30
CA TRP A 215 14.16 -9.40 4.30
C TRP A 215 14.75 -8.95 5.62
N ILE A 216 14.09 -7.96 6.24
CA ILE A 216 14.28 -7.59 7.64
C ILE A 216 13.18 -8.25 8.45
N ARG A 217 13.59 -9.00 9.47
CA ARG A 217 12.67 -9.61 10.41
C ARG A 217 12.82 -8.99 11.78
N VAL A 218 11.71 -8.54 12.35
CA VAL A 218 11.64 -7.99 13.70
C VAL A 218 10.77 -8.91 14.53
N ARG A 219 11.26 -9.36 15.67
CA ARG A 219 10.51 -10.13 16.65
C ARG A 219 10.63 -9.52 18.03
N ILE A 220 9.48 -9.41 18.69
CA ILE A 220 9.38 -8.91 20.05
C ILE A 220 8.85 -10.05 20.92
N TYR A 221 9.61 -10.39 21.95
CA TYR A 221 9.26 -11.43 22.93
C TYR A 221 8.93 -10.75 24.25
N GLU A 222 7.94 -11.32 24.97
CA GLU A 222 7.71 -10.98 26.36
C GLU A 222 8.76 -11.63 27.27
N LYS A 223 8.91 -11.10 28.47
CA LYS A 223 9.82 -11.62 29.50
C LYS A 223 9.68 -13.13 29.67
N GLY A 224 10.76 -13.85 29.40
CA GLY A 224 10.81 -15.32 29.54
C GLY A 224 10.00 -16.09 28.48
N GLY A 225 9.37 -15.40 27.51
CA GLY A 225 8.60 -16.03 26.44
C GLY A 225 9.49 -16.58 25.32
N SER A 226 9.24 -17.82 24.89
CA SER A 226 9.90 -18.42 23.72
C SER A 226 9.15 -18.12 22.42
N LYS A 227 7.91 -17.64 22.49
CA LYS A 227 7.07 -17.30 21.34
C LYS A 227 7.01 -15.78 21.14
N ALA A 228 7.29 -15.33 19.94
CA ALA A 228 7.22 -13.91 19.63
C ALA A 228 5.78 -13.37 19.74
N LYS A 229 5.58 -12.31 20.51
CA LYS A 229 4.31 -11.57 20.63
C LYS A 229 4.02 -10.76 19.37
N VAL A 230 5.07 -10.16 18.81
CA VAL A 230 4.99 -9.39 17.55
C VAL A 230 6.01 -9.99 16.57
N SER A 231 5.60 -10.17 15.34
CA SER A 231 6.47 -10.61 14.26
C SER A 231 6.21 -9.75 13.03
N VAL A 232 7.20 -8.96 12.62
CA VAL A 232 7.17 -8.14 11.42
C VAL A 232 8.20 -8.67 10.45
N ASN A 233 7.79 -8.89 9.21
CA ASN A 233 8.68 -9.22 8.10
C ASN A 233 8.53 -8.13 7.05
N MET A 234 9.62 -7.46 6.70
CA MET A 234 9.63 -6.34 5.77
C MET A 234 10.74 -6.53 4.74
N PRO A 235 10.45 -6.41 3.44
CA PRO A 235 11.50 -6.40 2.41
C PRO A 235 12.53 -5.29 2.69
N VAL A 236 13.81 -5.58 2.50
CA VAL A 236 14.89 -4.59 2.67
C VAL A 236 14.65 -3.36 1.80
N ALA A 237 14.15 -3.55 0.58
CA ALA A 237 13.83 -2.45 -0.32
C ALA A 237 12.76 -1.50 0.23
N LEU A 238 11.74 -2.04 0.93
CA LEU A 238 10.71 -1.22 1.57
C LEU A 238 11.26 -0.47 2.78
N ALA A 239 12.08 -1.13 3.59
CA ALA A 239 12.75 -0.49 4.72
C ALA A 239 13.70 0.64 4.26
N GLU A 240 14.42 0.43 3.16
CA GLU A 240 15.27 1.44 2.53
C GLU A 240 14.44 2.66 2.07
N LEU A 241 13.28 2.43 1.47
CA LEU A 241 12.37 3.49 1.04
C LEU A 241 11.85 4.31 2.23
N VAL A 242 11.39 3.65 3.29
CA VAL A 242 10.93 4.31 4.53
C VAL A 242 12.07 5.14 5.13
N PHE A 243 13.27 4.61 5.16
CA PHE A 243 14.44 5.30 5.71
C PHE A 243 14.85 6.52 4.87
N LYS A 244 14.79 6.42 3.54
CA LYS A 244 15.05 7.53 2.63
C LYS A 244 13.99 8.64 2.71
N SER A 245 12.78 8.31 3.15
CA SER A 245 11.69 9.28 3.35
C SER A 245 11.70 9.97 4.72
N LEU A 246 12.67 9.64 5.60
CA LEU A 246 12.80 10.32 6.89
C LEU A 246 13.15 11.80 6.69
N PRO A 247 12.59 12.71 7.49
CA PRO A 247 12.98 14.11 7.53
C PRO A 247 14.48 14.29 7.83
N ASP A 248 15.08 15.36 7.34
CA ASP A 248 16.51 15.60 7.49
C ASP A 248 16.96 15.72 8.95
N GLU A 249 16.08 16.19 9.84
CA GLU A 249 16.32 16.24 11.26
C GLU A 249 16.48 14.83 11.87
N ALA A 250 15.60 13.91 11.48
CA ALA A 250 15.65 12.52 11.95
C ALA A 250 16.90 11.79 11.43
N ARG A 251 17.30 12.04 10.17
CA ARG A 251 18.54 11.50 9.62
C ARG A 251 19.77 12.05 10.36
N THR A 252 19.76 13.33 10.72
CA THR A 252 20.84 13.96 11.46
C THR A 252 20.98 13.37 12.85
N GLU A 253 19.87 13.11 13.55
CA GLU A 253 19.89 12.45 14.86
C GLU A 253 20.40 11.01 14.78
N LEU A 254 20.04 10.27 13.73
CA LEU A 254 20.57 8.92 13.49
C LEU A 254 22.10 8.96 13.24
N ARG A 255 22.60 9.93 12.45
CA ARG A 255 24.05 10.11 12.24
C ARG A 255 24.79 10.43 13.54
N LYS A 256 24.25 11.27 14.40
CA LYS A 256 24.85 11.59 15.72
C LYS A 256 24.96 10.35 16.60
N LYS A 257 24.04 9.40 16.46
CA LYS A 257 24.06 8.10 17.17
C LYS A 257 24.92 7.04 16.46
N GLY A 258 25.66 7.40 15.41
CA GLY A 258 26.56 6.50 14.71
C GLY A 258 25.94 5.69 13.57
N TYR A 259 24.68 5.94 13.23
CA TYR A 259 24.00 5.28 12.12
C TYR A 259 24.14 6.12 10.84
N ASP A 260 25.13 5.79 10.00
CA ASP A 260 25.30 6.41 8.69
C ASP A 260 24.26 5.85 7.69
N ALA A 261 23.24 6.65 7.46
CA ALA A 261 22.10 6.30 6.62
C ALA A 261 22.45 5.95 5.18
N ASP A 262 23.45 6.61 4.62
CA ASP A 262 23.75 6.54 3.19
C ASP A 262 24.50 5.25 2.81
N ASN A 263 25.33 4.73 3.73
CA ASN A 263 26.10 3.50 3.55
C ASN A 263 25.53 2.28 4.28
N PHE A 264 24.55 2.49 5.15
CA PHE A 264 23.98 1.45 6.00
C PHE A 264 23.34 0.33 5.17
N TRP A 265 22.53 0.69 4.18
CA TRP A 265 21.81 -0.27 3.33
C TRP A 265 22.72 -1.08 2.41
N ASP A 266 23.76 -0.45 1.87
CA ASP A 266 24.72 -1.14 1.03
C ASP A 266 25.60 -2.12 1.83
N ARG A 267 25.89 -1.80 3.08
CA ARG A 267 26.55 -2.73 4.01
C ARG A 267 25.65 -3.87 4.40
N LEU A 268 24.39 -3.59 4.72
CA LEU A 268 23.39 -4.59 5.06
C LEU A 268 23.18 -5.63 3.96
N LYS A 269 23.04 -5.17 2.72
CA LYS A 269 22.89 -6.06 1.54
C LYS A 269 24.12 -6.96 1.33
N LYS A 270 25.30 -6.54 1.77
CA LYS A 270 26.57 -7.29 1.65
C LYS A 270 26.82 -8.28 2.79
N LEU A 271 26.18 -8.11 3.94
CA LEU A 271 26.44 -8.94 5.12
C LEU A 271 25.80 -10.34 5.03
N GLY A 272 24.80 -10.53 4.17
CA GLY A 272 24.05 -11.78 4.12
C GLY A 272 23.16 -11.98 5.37
N PRO A 273 22.58 -13.17 5.55
CA PRO A 273 21.74 -13.46 6.71
C PRO A 273 22.49 -13.27 8.03
N THR A 274 22.10 -12.31 8.82
CA THR A 274 22.74 -12.01 10.12
C THR A 274 21.80 -11.32 11.08
N GLU A 275 22.01 -11.53 12.38
CA GLU A 275 21.35 -10.76 13.43
C GLU A 275 22.00 -9.36 13.49
N ILE A 276 21.16 -8.31 13.39
CA ILE A 276 21.63 -6.92 13.38
C ILE A 276 21.61 -6.35 14.78
N ILE A 277 20.50 -6.59 15.51
CA ILE A 277 20.25 -6.01 16.84
C ILE A 277 19.52 -7.03 17.68
N SER A 278 20.00 -7.22 18.91
CA SER A 278 19.26 -7.86 19.99
C SER A 278 19.25 -6.91 21.18
N ILE A 279 18.09 -6.41 21.57
CA ILE A 279 17.92 -5.48 22.68
C ILE A 279 17.05 -6.15 23.74
N GLU A 280 17.49 -6.11 24.98
CA GLU A 280 16.67 -6.49 26.12
C GLU A 280 16.19 -5.21 26.80
N GLY A 281 14.88 -5.03 26.90
CA GLY A 281 14.26 -3.87 27.56
C GLY A 281 14.32 -3.98 29.08
N ASP A 282 14.10 -2.85 29.76
CA ASP A 282 14.17 -2.75 31.22
C ASP A 282 13.14 -3.65 31.93
N GLU A 283 12.06 -3.99 31.27
CA GLU A 283 11.02 -4.91 31.78
C GLU A 283 11.25 -6.37 31.38
N GLY A 284 12.37 -6.66 30.68
CA GLY A 284 12.78 -8.00 30.27
C GLY A 284 12.13 -8.48 28.96
N GLU A 285 11.58 -7.57 28.18
CA GLU A 285 11.21 -7.84 26.78
C GLU A 285 12.47 -7.93 25.93
N ARG A 286 12.44 -8.81 24.91
CA ARG A 286 13.54 -8.94 23.99
C ARG A 286 13.10 -8.61 22.57
N VAL A 287 13.77 -7.65 21.96
CA VAL A 287 13.60 -7.27 20.57
C VAL A 287 14.76 -7.83 19.76
N GLN A 288 14.47 -8.65 18.78
CA GLN A 288 15.46 -9.18 17.84
C GLN A 288 15.16 -8.69 16.43
N ILE A 289 16.19 -8.18 15.75
CA ILE A 289 16.14 -7.74 14.37
C ILE A 289 17.26 -8.45 13.62
N TRP A 290 16.88 -9.20 12.58
CA TRP A 290 17.85 -9.82 11.70
C TRP A 290 17.46 -9.68 10.24
N ILE A 291 18.45 -9.91 9.41
CA ILE A 291 18.34 -9.93 7.97
C ILE A 291 18.49 -11.36 7.47
N GLU A 292 17.69 -11.69 6.47
CA GLU A 292 17.69 -13.01 5.86
C GLU A 292 17.47 -12.91 4.34
#